data_fc9bbafac144d223669cd04a4f361381
#
_entry.id   fc9bbafac144d223669cd04a4f361381
#
_cell.length_a   1.000
_cell.length_b   1.000
_cell.length_c   1.000
_cell.angle_alpha   90.00
_cell.angle_beta   90.00
_cell.angle_gamma   90.00
#
_symmetry.space_group_name_H-M   'P 1'
#
loop_
_entity.id
_entity.type
_entity.pdbx_description
1 polymer ?
#
loop_
_entity_poly.entity_id
_entity_poly.type
_entity_poly.pdbx_seq_one_letter_code
_entity_poly.pdbx_strand_id
1 'polypeptide(L)'
;MDRHSDSTAAHGHGHDHSAHAHHAHHHEPVHQHHHVPPNQVAAAAAGTIYTCPMHPEVRQDHPGSCPKCGMTLEPLMPSLDEEENPELKDFSRRFWWTLPFTIMVTVLAMWGHRFGWFSMATQSWIELVLSLPIVLWAGWPFFVRGWQSMVTRNLNMFTLIAVGTGVSWIYSVVAVLAPGLFPAAFRSSDGSVAVYFEAAAVITVLVLLGQVLELRARAQTSGAIKALLDLAPKTAQRLKEDGSDE
;
A
#
# COMPACT_ATOMS: atom_id res chain seq x y z
N MET A 1 27.92 61.14 1.67
CA MET A 1 29.10 61.23 2.54
C MET A 1 29.55 59.82 2.75
N ASP A 2 30.40 59.43 1.87
CA ASP A 2 31.87 59.26 1.94
C ASP A 2 32.20 57.85 2.47
N ARG A 3 32.68 57.07 1.60
CA ARG A 3 33.99 56.81 0.97
C ARG A 3 34.67 55.60 1.56
N HIS A 4 34.94 54.66 0.71
CA HIS A 4 36.29 54.14 0.31
C HIS A 4 37.05 53.41 1.43
N SER A 5 37.71 52.32 1.23
CA SER A 5 38.65 52.00 0.14
C SER A 5 39.08 50.56 0.17
N ASP A 6 39.35 50.07 -1.02
CA ASP A 6 40.28 49.02 -1.45
C ASP A 6 41.50 48.77 -0.58
N SER A 7 41.98 47.53 -0.54
CA SER A 7 43.37 47.21 -0.70
C SER A 7 43.61 45.76 -1.12
N THR A 8 44.11 45.63 -2.34
CA THR A 8 44.80 44.51 -2.96
C THR A 8 46.18 44.29 -2.32
N ALA A 9 46.63 43.06 -2.17
CA ALA A 9 48.02 42.66 -2.32
C ALA A 9 48.15 41.16 -2.61
N ALA A 10 48.83 40.92 -3.75
CA ALA A 10 49.29 39.62 -4.21
C ALA A 10 50.68 39.30 -3.64
N HIS A 11 51.16 38.10 -3.92
CA HIS A 11 52.46 37.44 -3.85
C HIS A 11 52.47 36.28 -2.86
N GLY A 12 52.99 35.12 -3.16
CA GLY A 12 53.96 34.69 -4.15
C GLY A 12 54.15 33.16 -4.05
N HIS A 13 54.75 32.64 -5.06
CA HIS A 13 55.14 31.25 -5.31
C HIS A 13 55.93 30.55 -4.20
N GLY A 14 55.65 29.27 -4.00
CA GLY A 14 56.54 28.35 -3.29
C GLY A 14 56.19 26.91 -3.70
N HIS A 15 56.94 26.40 -4.70
CA HIS A 15 56.98 24.98 -5.01
C HIS A 15 57.77 24.26 -3.92
N ASP A 16 57.21 23.22 -3.35
CA ASP A 16 58.04 22.17 -2.74
C ASP A 16 57.43 20.80 -3.02
N HIS A 17 58.23 20.01 -3.75
CA HIS A 17 58.01 18.58 -3.99
C HIS A 17 58.57 17.83 -2.80
N SER A 18 57.75 16.95 -2.22
CA SER A 18 58.15 15.58 -1.82
C SER A 18 57.25 15.04 -0.71
N ALA A 19 56.56 14.00 -0.99
CA ALA A 19 56.50 12.75 -0.23
C ALA A 19 55.28 11.92 -0.71
N HIS A 20 55.60 10.90 -1.47
CA HIS A 20 54.65 9.83 -1.80
C HIS A 20 54.29 9.09 -0.52
N ALA A 21 53.06 9.31 -0.01
CA ALA A 21 52.46 8.44 0.97
C ALA A 21 51.53 7.46 0.22
N HIS A 22 51.88 6.19 0.28
CA HIS A 22 51.10 5.10 -0.22
C HIS A 22 49.71 5.06 0.47
N HIS A 23 48.67 5.51 -0.24
CA HIS A 23 47.30 5.23 0.16
C HIS A 23 47.04 3.75 -0.14
N ALA A 24 46.92 2.98 0.90
CA ALA A 24 46.38 1.63 0.85
C ALA A 24 44.95 1.72 0.32
N HIS A 25 44.75 1.20 -0.90
CA HIS A 25 43.43 0.97 -1.44
C HIS A 25 42.76 -0.11 -0.59
N HIS A 26 41.82 0.29 0.26
CA HIS A 26 40.83 -0.63 0.80
C HIS A 26 40.02 -1.17 -0.39
N HIS A 27 40.28 -2.40 -0.74
CA HIS A 27 39.40 -3.18 -1.60
C HIS A 27 38.04 -3.32 -0.91
N GLU A 28 37.06 -2.59 -1.37
CA GLU A 28 35.68 -2.95 -1.12
C GLU A 28 35.44 -4.37 -1.63
N PRO A 29 34.68 -5.20 -0.87
CA PRO A 29 34.39 -6.57 -1.30
C PRO A 29 33.59 -6.51 -2.59
N VAL A 30 34.18 -7.02 -3.65
CA VAL A 30 33.55 -7.32 -4.94
C VAL A 30 32.22 -8.02 -4.63
N HIS A 31 31.11 -7.46 -5.07
CA HIS A 31 29.81 -8.10 -5.10
C HIS A 31 29.99 -9.45 -5.81
N GLN A 32 30.02 -10.52 -5.04
CA GLN A 32 29.96 -11.86 -5.57
C GLN A 32 28.61 -12.01 -6.25
N HIS A 33 28.60 -11.93 -7.59
CA HIS A 33 27.48 -12.43 -8.36
C HIS A 33 27.37 -13.92 -8.01
N HIS A 34 26.41 -14.26 -7.18
CA HIS A 34 26.06 -15.65 -6.95
C HIS A 34 25.57 -16.20 -8.29
N HIS A 35 26.48 -16.88 -8.98
CA HIS A 35 26.13 -17.79 -10.06
C HIS A 35 25.24 -18.88 -9.46
N VAL A 36 23.93 -18.76 -9.67
CA VAL A 36 22.98 -19.82 -9.36
C VAL A 36 23.27 -20.94 -10.36
N PRO A 37 23.70 -22.13 -9.91
CA PRO A 37 24.01 -23.22 -10.81
C PRO A 37 22.73 -23.63 -11.58
N PRO A 38 22.83 -24.00 -12.87
CA PRO A 38 21.69 -24.31 -13.73
C PRO A 38 20.77 -25.43 -13.20
N ASN A 39 21.25 -26.24 -12.27
CA ASN A 39 20.46 -27.30 -11.66
C ASN A 39 19.44 -26.80 -10.60
N GLN A 40 19.55 -25.54 -10.14
CA GLN A 40 18.54 -24.96 -9.22
C GLN A 40 17.36 -24.33 -10.00
N VAL A 41 17.52 -24.05 -11.29
CA VAL A 41 16.44 -23.55 -12.15
C VAL A 41 15.43 -24.65 -12.46
N ALA A 42 15.90 -25.92 -12.56
CA ALA A 42 15.01 -27.07 -12.81
C ALA A 42 14.22 -27.54 -11.56
N ALA A 43 14.68 -27.21 -10.34
CA ALA A 43 13.97 -27.54 -9.11
C ALA A 43 12.87 -26.51 -8.75
N ALA A 44 12.87 -25.32 -9.39
CA ALA A 44 11.88 -24.27 -9.18
C ALA A 44 10.52 -24.56 -9.87
N ALA A 45 10.38 -25.68 -10.58
CA ALA A 45 9.10 -26.14 -11.13
C ALA A 45 8.14 -26.75 -10.08
N ALA A 46 8.55 -26.86 -8.80
CA ALA A 46 7.76 -27.49 -7.74
C ALA A 46 7.13 -26.51 -6.74
N GLY A 47 7.28 -25.17 -6.91
CA GLY A 47 6.62 -24.19 -6.05
C GLY A 47 6.93 -22.77 -6.50
N THR A 48 5.91 -22.00 -6.79
CA THR A 48 6.05 -20.57 -7.09
C THR A 48 6.44 -19.83 -5.79
N ILE A 49 7.63 -19.20 -5.79
CA ILE A 49 8.05 -18.37 -4.66
C ILE A 49 7.41 -16.98 -4.81
N TYR A 50 6.75 -16.53 -3.75
CA TYR A 50 6.14 -15.22 -3.64
C TYR A 50 7.02 -14.30 -2.80
N THR A 51 7.18 -13.05 -3.22
CA THR A 51 7.99 -12.03 -2.54
C THR A 51 7.23 -10.72 -2.42
N CYS A 52 7.65 -9.89 -1.47
CA CYS A 52 7.12 -8.53 -1.34
C CYS A 52 8.01 -7.56 -2.13
N PRO A 53 7.48 -6.72 -3.02
CA PRO A 53 8.26 -5.73 -3.76
C PRO A 53 9.01 -4.74 -2.84
N MET A 54 8.44 -4.44 -1.67
CA MET A 54 9.05 -3.54 -0.67
C MET A 54 9.99 -4.24 0.32
N HIS A 55 9.85 -5.57 0.47
CA HIS A 55 10.63 -6.39 1.39
C HIS A 55 11.10 -7.67 0.70
N PRO A 56 12.12 -7.60 -0.16
CA PRO A 56 12.59 -8.75 -0.95
C PRO A 56 13.07 -9.94 -0.12
N GLU A 57 13.39 -9.68 1.15
CA GLU A 57 13.76 -10.71 2.12
C GLU A 57 12.58 -11.59 2.55
N VAL A 58 11.34 -11.10 2.37
CA VAL A 58 10.13 -11.89 2.64
C VAL A 58 9.85 -12.77 1.44
N ARG A 59 10.04 -14.07 1.60
CA ARG A 59 9.79 -15.10 0.57
C ARG A 59 8.92 -16.19 1.16
N GLN A 60 7.87 -16.57 0.44
CA GLN A 60 6.90 -17.60 0.83
C GLN A 60 6.59 -18.48 -0.37
N ASP A 61 6.17 -19.72 -0.11
CA ASP A 61 5.77 -20.71 -1.11
C ASP A 61 4.27 -20.65 -1.48
N HIS A 62 3.55 -19.68 -0.90
CA HIS A 62 2.12 -19.50 -1.10
C HIS A 62 1.77 -18.01 -1.26
N PRO A 63 0.67 -17.68 -1.97
CA PRO A 63 0.18 -16.32 -2.04
C PRO A 63 -0.32 -15.86 -0.66
N GLY A 64 -0.16 -14.57 -0.37
CA GLY A 64 -0.57 -14.01 0.92
C GLY A 64 -0.18 -12.56 1.09
N SER A 65 -0.24 -12.06 2.32
CA SER A 65 0.17 -10.71 2.66
C SER A 65 1.55 -10.69 3.31
N CYS A 66 2.35 -9.69 2.98
CA CYS A 66 3.64 -9.48 3.60
C CYS A 66 3.49 -9.21 5.10
N PRO A 67 4.16 -9.97 6.00
CA PRO A 67 4.03 -9.77 7.44
C PRO A 67 4.57 -8.42 7.91
N LYS A 68 5.46 -7.78 7.13
CA LYS A 68 6.05 -6.49 7.49
C LYS A 68 5.19 -5.29 7.09
N CYS A 69 4.62 -5.27 5.88
CA CYS A 69 3.88 -4.10 5.37
C CYS A 69 2.41 -4.38 5.05
N GLY A 70 1.97 -5.65 5.06
CA GLY A 70 0.59 -6.04 4.76
C GLY A 70 0.24 -6.06 3.26
N MET A 71 1.18 -5.70 2.37
CA MET A 71 0.97 -5.74 0.92
C MET A 71 0.90 -7.17 0.42
N THR A 72 0.13 -7.41 -0.63
CA THR A 72 0.05 -8.71 -1.29
C THR A 72 1.40 -9.10 -1.87
N LEU A 73 1.78 -10.35 -1.65
CA LEU A 73 2.99 -10.93 -2.23
C LEU A 73 2.79 -11.23 -3.71
N GLU A 74 3.84 -11.03 -4.49
CA GLU A 74 3.88 -11.28 -5.93
C GLU A 74 4.78 -12.47 -6.24
N PRO A 75 4.47 -13.27 -7.27
CA PRO A 75 5.36 -14.34 -7.68
C PRO A 75 6.68 -13.75 -8.18
N LEU A 76 7.79 -14.32 -7.73
CA LEU A 76 9.15 -13.88 -8.11
C LEU A 76 9.39 -14.02 -9.62
N MET A 77 8.80 -15.06 -10.23
CA MET A 77 8.77 -15.23 -11.67
C MET A 77 7.34 -15.02 -12.15
N PRO A 78 7.10 -14.03 -13.03
CA PRO A 78 5.79 -13.85 -13.64
C PRO A 78 5.41 -15.11 -14.41
N SER A 79 4.30 -15.74 -14.06
CA SER A 79 3.71 -16.80 -14.88
C SER A 79 3.26 -16.19 -16.22
N LEU A 80 3.46 -16.89 -17.32
CA LEU A 80 3.01 -16.44 -18.64
C LEU A 80 1.47 -16.50 -18.77
N ASP A 81 0.82 -17.28 -17.90
CA ASP A 81 -0.63 -17.36 -17.85
C ASP A 81 -1.22 -16.06 -17.29
N GLU A 82 -2.14 -15.47 -18.04
CA GLU A 82 -2.92 -14.30 -17.67
C GLU A 82 -4.02 -14.68 -16.65
N GLU A 83 -3.63 -15.04 -15.44
CA GLU A 83 -4.61 -15.04 -14.35
C GLU A 83 -4.81 -13.60 -13.88
N GLU A 84 -5.99 -13.03 -14.17
CA GLU A 84 -6.43 -11.76 -13.57
C GLU A 84 -6.29 -11.88 -12.06
N ASN A 85 -5.60 -10.93 -11.46
CA ASN A 85 -5.39 -10.89 -10.02
C ASN A 85 -6.76 -10.93 -9.29
N PRO A 86 -7.11 -12.03 -8.61
CA PRO A 86 -8.43 -12.20 -7.99
C PRO A 86 -8.71 -11.14 -6.92
N GLU A 87 -7.66 -10.61 -6.30
CA GLU A 87 -7.76 -9.56 -5.30
C GLU A 87 -8.16 -8.23 -5.93
N LEU A 88 -7.62 -7.88 -7.09
CA LEU A 88 -8.02 -6.68 -7.85
C LEU A 88 -9.52 -6.73 -8.19
N LYS A 89 -10.01 -7.90 -8.59
CA LYS A 89 -11.42 -8.10 -8.94
C LYS A 89 -12.32 -7.97 -7.71
N ASP A 90 -11.90 -8.52 -6.57
CA ASP A 90 -12.66 -8.42 -5.31
C ASP A 90 -12.71 -6.98 -4.80
N PHE A 91 -11.57 -6.28 -4.74
CA PHE A 91 -11.53 -4.88 -4.29
C PHE A 91 -12.27 -3.93 -5.24
N SER A 92 -12.17 -4.15 -6.55
CA SER A 92 -12.92 -3.37 -7.54
C SER A 92 -14.43 -3.56 -7.36
N ARG A 93 -14.89 -4.81 -7.16
CA ARG A 93 -16.29 -5.11 -6.87
C ARG A 93 -16.76 -4.41 -5.60
N ARG A 94 -16.03 -4.52 -4.49
CA ARG A 94 -16.35 -3.87 -3.21
C ARG A 94 -16.43 -2.35 -3.36
N PHE A 95 -15.48 -1.75 -4.06
CA PHE A 95 -15.44 -0.31 -4.32
C PHE A 95 -16.71 0.15 -5.06
N TRP A 96 -17.05 -0.46 -6.20
CA TRP A 96 -18.18 -0.03 -7.00
C TRP A 96 -19.53 -0.26 -6.31
N TRP A 97 -19.64 -1.31 -5.50
CA TRP A 97 -20.86 -1.56 -4.72
C TRP A 97 -21.05 -0.58 -3.56
N THR A 98 -19.98 -0.17 -2.90
CA THR A 98 -20.07 0.71 -1.72
C THR A 98 -20.06 2.19 -2.05
N LEU A 99 -19.55 2.57 -3.22
CA LEU A 99 -19.48 3.96 -3.66
C LEU A 99 -20.83 4.69 -3.59
N PRO A 100 -21.95 4.16 -4.12
CA PRO A 100 -23.25 4.85 -4.05
C PRO A 100 -23.75 5.01 -2.61
N PHE A 101 -23.56 4.01 -1.75
CA PHE A 101 -23.93 4.09 -0.34
C PHE A 101 -23.09 5.15 0.39
N THR A 102 -21.81 5.25 0.09
CA THR A 102 -20.93 6.26 0.69
C THR A 102 -21.32 7.66 0.27
N ILE A 103 -21.63 7.87 -1.02
CA ILE A 103 -22.13 9.16 -1.51
C ILE A 103 -23.43 9.52 -0.78
N MET A 104 -24.35 8.56 -0.62
CA MET A 104 -25.62 8.79 0.07
C MET A 104 -25.41 9.18 1.55
N VAL A 105 -24.55 8.46 2.29
CA VAL A 105 -24.21 8.78 3.68
C VAL A 105 -23.59 10.17 3.78
N THR A 106 -22.64 10.50 2.89
CA THR A 106 -21.97 11.80 2.90
C THR A 106 -22.93 12.94 2.58
N VAL A 107 -23.79 12.77 1.60
CA VAL A 107 -24.83 13.76 1.26
C VAL A 107 -25.79 13.96 2.43
N LEU A 108 -26.22 12.87 3.07
CA LEU A 108 -27.10 12.93 4.23
C LEU A 108 -26.46 13.66 5.40
N ALA A 109 -25.20 13.34 5.72
CA ALA A 109 -24.44 13.97 6.80
C ALA A 109 -24.23 15.48 6.55
N MET A 110 -23.92 15.88 5.30
CA MET A 110 -23.63 17.29 4.99
C MET A 110 -24.88 18.15 4.80
N TRP A 111 -25.92 17.62 4.18
CA TRP A 111 -27.11 18.40 3.79
C TRP A 111 -28.38 18.00 4.50
N GLY A 112 -28.50 16.78 5.06
CA GLY A 112 -29.70 16.32 5.76
C GLY A 112 -30.14 17.26 6.87
N HIS A 113 -29.19 17.79 7.59
CA HIS A 113 -29.41 18.76 8.66
C HIS A 113 -29.89 20.12 8.16
N ARG A 114 -29.37 20.56 7.01
CA ARG A 114 -29.68 21.88 6.43
C ARG A 114 -31.09 21.94 5.86
N PHE A 115 -31.60 20.85 5.33
CA PHE A 115 -32.92 20.77 4.72
C PHE A 115 -34.01 20.29 5.69
N GLY A 116 -33.66 19.90 6.92
CA GLY A 116 -34.61 19.45 7.93
C GLY A 116 -35.42 18.22 7.51
N TRP A 117 -34.89 17.37 6.61
CA TRP A 117 -35.60 16.21 6.08
C TRP A 117 -35.93 15.17 7.15
N PHE A 118 -35.05 15.05 8.14
CA PHE A 118 -35.18 14.08 9.23
C PHE A 118 -34.79 14.70 10.56
N SER A 119 -35.30 14.16 11.67
CA SER A 119 -34.73 14.46 12.99
C SER A 119 -33.30 13.92 13.07
N MET A 120 -32.44 14.53 13.91
CA MET A 120 -31.06 14.06 14.07
C MET A 120 -30.97 12.58 14.46
N ALA A 121 -31.85 12.13 15.33
CA ALA A 121 -31.92 10.74 15.72
C ALA A 121 -32.23 9.81 14.53
N THR A 122 -33.22 10.17 13.70
CA THR A 122 -33.59 9.38 12.51
C THR A 122 -32.46 9.34 11.48
N GLN A 123 -31.80 10.49 11.27
CA GLN A 123 -30.66 10.58 10.36
C GLN A 123 -29.52 9.65 10.81
N SER A 124 -29.15 9.65 12.10
CA SER A 124 -28.10 8.80 12.64
C SER A 124 -28.39 7.32 12.48
N TRP A 125 -29.68 6.90 12.60
CA TRP A 125 -30.07 5.52 12.32
C TRP A 125 -29.94 5.14 10.84
N ILE A 126 -30.31 6.04 9.93
CA ILE A 126 -30.14 5.81 8.49
C ILE A 126 -28.64 5.68 8.15
N GLU A 127 -27.81 6.57 8.68
CA GLU A 127 -26.36 6.53 8.49
C GLU A 127 -25.74 5.24 9.05
N LEU A 128 -26.20 4.79 10.22
CA LEU A 128 -25.79 3.50 10.78
C LEU A 128 -26.07 2.35 9.82
N VAL A 129 -27.33 2.23 9.32
CA VAL A 129 -27.72 1.14 8.42
C VAL A 129 -26.94 1.17 7.11
N LEU A 130 -26.75 2.36 6.53
CA LEU A 130 -25.99 2.51 5.28
C LEU A 130 -24.49 2.26 5.47
N SER A 131 -23.93 2.55 6.64
CA SER A 131 -22.51 2.31 6.93
C SER A 131 -22.16 0.84 7.16
N LEU A 132 -23.12 0.00 7.56
CA LEU A 132 -22.91 -1.43 7.82
C LEU A 132 -22.24 -2.17 6.63
N PRO A 133 -22.79 -2.13 5.40
CA PRO A 133 -22.16 -2.81 4.27
C PRO A 133 -20.80 -2.21 3.90
N ILE A 134 -20.60 -0.90 4.12
CA ILE A 134 -19.36 -0.22 3.78
C ILE A 134 -18.26 -0.65 4.73
N VAL A 135 -18.48 -0.55 6.05
CA VAL A 135 -17.43 -0.78 7.04
C VAL A 135 -17.24 -2.26 7.31
N LEU A 136 -18.32 -3.04 7.50
CA LEU A 136 -18.21 -4.45 7.91
C LEU A 136 -17.93 -5.39 6.73
N TRP A 137 -18.56 -5.17 5.57
CA TRP A 137 -18.33 -6.07 4.43
C TRP A 137 -17.15 -5.58 3.55
N ALA A 138 -17.17 -4.33 3.12
CA ALA A 138 -16.13 -3.86 2.22
C ALA A 138 -14.81 -3.55 2.96
N GLY A 139 -14.88 -3.07 4.20
CA GLY A 139 -13.72 -2.84 5.07
C GLY A 139 -13.12 -4.09 5.70
N TRP A 140 -13.79 -5.25 5.64
CA TRP A 140 -13.35 -6.47 6.30
C TRP A 140 -11.89 -6.86 6.04
N PRO A 141 -11.39 -6.85 4.79
CA PRO A 141 -9.98 -7.17 4.52
C PRO A 141 -8.99 -6.29 5.29
N PHE A 142 -9.33 -5.02 5.50
CA PHE A 142 -8.48 -4.08 6.23
C PHE A 142 -8.45 -4.39 7.72
N PHE A 143 -9.59 -4.78 8.30
CA PHE A 143 -9.65 -5.21 9.70
C PHE A 143 -8.86 -6.50 9.93
N VAL A 144 -8.96 -7.47 9.03
CA VAL A 144 -8.18 -8.72 9.11
C VAL A 144 -6.68 -8.44 9.03
N ARG A 145 -6.25 -7.64 8.04
CA ARG A 145 -4.83 -7.26 7.88
C ARG A 145 -4.32 -6.42 9.04
N GLY A 146 -5.14 -5.49 9.53
CA GLY A 146 -4.82 -4.67 10.70
C GLY A 146 -4.67 -5.53 11.96
N TRP A 147 -5.56 -6.48 12.18
CA TRP A 147 -5.48 -7.43 13.30
C TRP A 147 -4.23 -8.29 13.22
N GLN A 148 -3.93 -8.88 12.05
CA GLN A 148 -2.71 -9.66 11.84
C GLN A 148 -1.46 -8.84 12.13
N SER A 149 -1.44 -7.59 11.70
CA SER A 149 -0.35 -6.65 11.95
C SER A 149 -0.14 -6.37 13.45
N MET A 150 -1.21 -6.24 14.22
CA MET A 150 -1.11 -6.10 15.68
C MET A 150 -0.59 -7.36 16.36
N VAL A 151 -1.08 -8.54 15.96
CA VAL A 151 -0.65 -9.83 16.52
C VAL A 151 0.83 -10.11 16.23
N THR A 152 1.27 -9.82 15.00
CA THR A 152 2.67 -10.00 14.59
C THR A 152 3.59 -8.88 15.07
N ARG A 153 3.06 -7.86 15.73
CA ARG A 153 3.78 -6.64 16.19
C ARG A 153 4.50 -5.87 15.07
N ASN A 154 4.09 -6.08 13.84
CA ASN A 154 4.58 -5.35 12.67
C ASN A 154 3.51 -4.34 12.24
N LEU A 155 3.42 -3.23 12.99
CA LEU A 155 2.42 -2.19 12.74
C LEU A 155 2.63 -1.58 11.35
N ASN A 156 1.57 -1.56 10.56
CA ASN A 156 1.58 -1.08 9.19
C ASN A 156 0.38 -0.15 8.90
N MET A 157 0.27 0.30 7.67
CA MET A 157 -0.82 1.17 7.21
C MET A 157 -2.20 0.60 7.56
N PHE A 158 -2.40 -0.70 7.42
CA PHE A 158 -3.70 -1.34 7.70
C PHE A 158 -4.07 -1.30 9.18
N THR A 159 -3.10 -1.31 10.09
CA THR A 159 -3.34 -1.13 11.52
C THR A 159 -3.96 0.23 11.81
N LEU A 160 -3.37 1.29 11.24
CA LEU A 160 -3.86 2.65 11.44
C LEU A 160 -5.28 2.82 10.88
N ILE A 161 -5.54 2.28 9.69
CA ILE A 161 -6.85 2.32 9.05
C ILE A 161 -7.87 1.55 9.90
N ALA A 162 -7.55 0.31 10.30
CA ALA A 162 -8.45 -0.53 11.07
C ALA A 162 -8.80 0.09 12.43
N VAL A 163 -7.82 0.62 13.15
CA VAL A 163 -8.03 1.27 14.45
C VAL A 163 -8.82 2.56 14.26
N GLY A 164 -8.41 3.44 13.36
CA GLY A 164 -9.07 4.74 13.17
C GLY A 164 -10.52 4.60 12.72
N THR A 165 -10.77 3.78 11.68
CA THR A 165 -12.13 3.52 11.17
C THR A 165 -12.96 2.74 12.17
N GLY A 166 -12.37 1.73 12.81
CA GLY A 166 -13.07 0.89 13.81
C GLY A 166 -13.51 1.67 15.03
N VAL A 167 -12.61 2.48 15.61
CA VAL A 167 -12.94 3.30 16.79
C VAL A 167 -14.00 4.34 16.44
N SER A 168 -13.86 5.04 15.30
CA SER A 168 -14.84 6.02 14.84
C SER A 168 -16.23 5.40 14.65
N TRP A 169 -16.28 4.22 14.01
CA TRP A 169 -17.54 3.51 13.77
C TRP A 169 -18.16 2.99 15.06
N ILE A 170 -17.37 2.34 15.93
CA ILE A 170 -17.85 1.82 17.22
C ILE A 170 -18.36 2.97 18.11
N TYR A 171 -17.63 4.09 18.18
CA TYR A 171 -18.07 5.28 18.90
C TYR A 171 -19.46 5.72 18.40
N SER A 172 -19.63 5.81 17.09
CA SER A 172 -20.89 6.25 16.47
C SER A 172 -22.03 5.26 16.73
N VAL A 173 -21.75 3.96 16.71
CA VAL A 173 -22.73 2.93 17.10
C VAL A 173 -23.17 3.11 18.54
N VAL A 174 -22.25 3.29 19.47
CA VAL A 174 -22.56 3.53 20.90
C VAL A 174 -23.35 4.84 21.06
N ALA A 175 -23.00 5.88 20.32
CA ALA A 175 -23.69 7.16 20.34
C ALA A 175 -25.16 7.06 19.91
N VAL A 176 -25.46 6.20 18.93
CA VAL A 176 -26.84 5.94 18.48
C VAL A 176 -27.62 5.04 19.44
N LEU A 177 -26.98 3.93 19.88
CA LEU A 177 -27.67 2.93 20.71
C LEU A 177 -27.84 3.34 22.17
N ALA A 178 -26.87 4.06 22.72
CA ALA A 178 -26.82 4.42 24.12
C ALA A 178 -26.40 5.89 24.35
N PRO A 179 -27.15 6.88 23.83
CA PRO A 179 -26.81 8.29 23.99
C PRO A 179 -26.74 8.71 25.47
N GLY A 180 -27.40 7.96 26.35
CA GLY A 180 -27.39 8.17 27.81
C GLY A 180 -26.01 8.00 28.47
N LEU A 181 -25.08 7.27 27.85
CA LEU A 181 -23.72 7.10 28.37
C LEU A 181 -22.87 8.37 28.24
N PHE A 182 -23.24 9.27 27.34
CA PHE A 182 -22.48 10.50 27.11
C PHE A 182 -22.92 11.62 28.07
N PRO A 183 -22.00 12.46 28.55
CA PRO A 183 -22.34 13.63 29.33
C PRO A 183 -23.31 14.58 28.61
N ALA A 184 -24.12 15.31 29.35
CA ALA A 184 -25.11 16.22 28.75
C ALA A 184 -24.50 17.28 27.83
N ALA A 185 -23.24 17.66 28.06
CA ALA A 185 -22.52 18.61 27.20
C ALA A 185 -22.25 18.12 25.79
N PHE A 186 -22.29 16.81 25.53
CA PHE A 186 -22.11 16.20 24.20
C PHE A 186 -23.42 15.87 23.50
N ARG A 187 -24.55 16.12 24.15
CA ARG A 187 -25.88 15.88 23.61
C ARG A 187 -26.45 17.16 23.02
N SER A 188 -27.02 17.03 21.83
CA SER A 188 -27.82 18.09 21.22
C SER A 188 -29.12 18.33 22.01
N SER A 189 -29.86 19.37 21.67
CA SER A 189 -31.13 19.73 22.31
C SER A 189 -32.20 18.63 22.19
N ASP A 190 -32.12 17.76 21.19
CA ASP A 190 -32.98 16.58 20.99
C ASP A 190 -32.47 15.31 21.66
N GLY A 191 -31.37 15.38 22.44
CA GLY A 191 -30.76 14.27 23.14
C GLY A 191 -29.84 13.38 22.31
N SER A 192 -29.66 13.69 21.02
CA SER A 192 -28.75 12.97 20.13
C SER A 192 -27.28 13.34 20.36
N VAL A 193 -26.37 12.43 20.02
CA VAL A 193 -24.91 12.64 20.08
C VAL A 193 -24.38 12.68 18.65
N ALA A 194 -23.37 13.51 18.40
CA ALA A 194 -22.71 13.57 17.09
C ALA A 194 -22.11 12.20 16.71
N VAL A 195 -22.31 11.79 15.46
CA VAL A 195 -21.81 10.53 14.89
C VAL A 195 -20.83 10.81 13.77
N TYR A 196 -20.03 9.81 13.41
CA TYR A 196 -18.95 9.89 12.41
C TYR A 196 -19.02 8.74 11.41
N PHE A 197 -20.24 8.29 11.05
CA PHE A 197 -20.42 7.21 10.09
C PHE A 197 -19.92 7.58 8.71
N GLU A 198 -20.14 8.85 8.30
CA GLU A 198 -19.65 9.40 7.03
C GLU A 198 -18.14 9.37 6.93
N ALA A 199 -17.43 9.72 8.00
CA ALA A 199 -15.97 9.69 8.03
C ALA A 199 -15.46 8.26 7.89
N ALA A 200 -16.02 7.30 8.64
CA ALA A 200 -15.66 5.90 8.55
C ALA A 200 -15.94 5.33 7.15
N ALA A 201 -17.08 5.67 6.55
CA ALA A 201 -17.46 5.23 5.21
C ALA A 201 -16.52 5.80 4.13
N VAL A 202 -16.26 7.11 4.16
CA VAL A 202 -15.38 7.78 3.18
C VAL A 202 -13.96 7.23 3.28
N ILE A 203 -13.40 7.09 4.48
CA ILE A 203 -12.06 6.53 4.66
C ILE A 203 -12.00 5.11 4.08
N THR A 204 -12.97 4.25 4.37
CA THR A 204 -13.01 2.87 3.85
C THR A 204 -13.01 2.85 2.32
N VAL A 205 -13.83 3.67 1.67
CA VAL A 205 -13.93 3.71 0.20
C VAL A 205 -12.69 4.33 -0.44
N LEU A 206 -12.09 5.36 0.17
CA LEU A 206 -10.83 5.92 -0.32
C LEU A 206 -9.67 4.92 -0.22
N VAL A 207 -9.61 4.13 0.85
CA VAL A 207 -8.61 3.06 0.98
C VAL A 207 -8.85 1.96 -0.06
N LEU A 208 -10.10 1.56 -0.31
CA LEU A 208 -10.44 0.63 -1.40
C LEU A 208 -10.00 1.17 -2.76
N LEU A 209 -10.25 2.45 -3.04
CA LEU A 209 -9.78 3.09 -4.26
C LEU A 209 -8.26 3.03 -4.37
N GLY A 210 -7.55 3.37 -3.30
CA GLY A 210 -6.09 3.29 -3.24
C GLY A 210 -5.58 1.89 -3.55
N GLN A 211 -6.20 0.84 -2.98
CA GLN A 211 -5.83 -0.55 -3.25
C GLN A 211 -6.11 -0.96 -4.70
N VAL A 212 -7.24 -0.55 -5.27
CA VAL A 212 -7.56 -0.82 -6.68
C VAL A 212 -6.53 -0.16 -7.61
N LEU A 213 -6.16 1.10 -7.35
CA LEU A 213 -5.17 1.82 -8.14
C LEU A 213 -3.78 1.19 -8.02
N GLU A 214 -3.38 0.81 -6.80
CA GLU A 214 -2.12 0.11 -6.53
C GLU A 214 -2.02 -1.20 -7.30
N LEU A 215 -3.03 -2.07 -7.17
CA LEU A 215 -3.05 -3.38 -7.85
C LEU A 215 -3.10 -3.23 -9.38
N ARG A 216 -3.81 -2.23 -9.92
CA ARG A 216 -3.80 -1.94 -11.37
C ARG A 216 -2.43 -1.48 -11.85
N ALA A 217 -1.78 -0.58 -11.13
CA ALA A 217 -0.44 -0.13 -11.50
C ALA A 217 0.57 -1.27 -11.52
N ARG A 218 0.50 -2.18 -10.55
CA ARG A 218 1.34 -3.38 -10.49
C ARG A 218 1.07 -4.33 -11.65
N ALA A 219 -0.18 -4.59 -11.97
CA ALA A 219 -0.57 -5.44 -13.10
C ALA A 219 -0.02 -4.90 -14.43
N GLN A 220 -0.06 -3.58 -14.64
CA GLN A 220 0.51 -2.95 -15.84
C GLN A 220 2.03 -3.12 -15.93
N THR A 221 2.74 -2.96 -14.81
CA THR A 221 4.20 -3.13 -14.76
C THR A 221 4.60 -4.57 -15.05
N SER A 222 3.93 -5.54 -14.46
CA SER A 222 4.16 -6.98 -14.73
C SER A 222 3.85 -7.33 -16.17
N GLY A 223 2.81 -6.77 -16.78
CA GLY A 223 2.47 -6.93 -18.18
C GLY A 223 3.57 -6.44 -19.14
N ALA A 224 4.16 -5.28 -18.84
CA ALA A 224 5.27 -4.75 -19.64
C ALA A 224 6.52 -5.66 -19.58
N ILE A 225 6.84 -6.21 -18.41
CA ILE A 225 7.95 -7.17 -18.25
C ILE A 225 7.67 -8.45 -19.04
N LYS A 226 6.44 -8.98 -18.98
CA LYS A 226 6.03 -10.15 -19.76
C LYS A 226 6.19 -9.93 -21.27
N ALA A 227 5.76 -8.77 -21.77
CA ALA A 227 5.90 -8.41 -23.17
C ALA A 227 7.37 -8.39 -23.62
N LEU A 228 8.30 -7.95 -22.77
CA LEU A 228 9.73 -8.00 -23.05
C LEU A 228 10.29 -9.43 -23.03
N LEU A 229 9.82 -10.27 -22.11
CA LEU A 229 10.21 -11.68 -22.04
C LEU A 229 9.71 -12.48 -23.26
N ASP A 230 8.53 -12.17 -23.80
CA ASP A 230 7.99 -12.79 -25.02
C ASP A 230 8.79 -12.43 -26.28
N LEU A 231 9.50 -11.30 -26.28
CA LEU A 231 10.43 -10.93 -27.35
C LEU A 231 11.75 -11.70 -27.28
N ALA A 232 12.06 -12.37 -26.18
CA ALA A 232 13.25 -13.20 -26.07
C ALA A 232 13.09 -14.43 -27.00
N PRO A 233 14.11 -14.79 -27.78
CA PRO A 233 14.03 -15.93 -28.66
C PRO A 233 13.79 -17.21 -27.87
N LYS A 234 12.71 -17.93 -28.21
CA LYS A 234 12.30 -19.19 -27.53
C LYS A 234 13.21 -20.37 -27.90
N THR A 235 14.06 -20.18 -28.91
CA THR A 235 15.03 -21.18 -29.40
C THR A 235 16.42 -20.56 -29.39
N ALA A 236 17.39 -21.23 -28.78
CA ALA A 236 18.80 -20.90 -28.88
C ALA A 236 19.48 -21.95 -29.79
N GLN A 237 20.15 -21.50 -30.83
CA GLN A 237 21.01 -22.38 -31.63
C GLN A 237 22.35 -22.51 -30.89
N ARG A 238 22.75 -23.74 -30.64
CA ARG A 238 24.06 -24.07 -30.08
C ARG A 238 25.02 -24.34 -31.23
N LEU A 239 26.00 -23.45 -31.40
CA LEU A 239 27.12 -23.71 -32.30
C LEU A 239 28.02 -24.75 -31.65
N LYS A 240 28.24 -25.88 -32.34
CA LYS A 240 29.24 -26.87 -31.99
C LYS A 240 30.62 -26.39 -32.44
N GLU A 241 31.68 -27.00 -31.89
CA GLU A 241 33.06 -26.66 -32.27
C GLU A 241 33.37 -26.95 -33.74
N ASP A 242 32.56 -27.79 -34.40
CA ASP A 242 32.66 -28.12 -35.83
C ASP A 242 31.91 -27.12 -36.72
N GLY A 243 31.29 -26.06 -36.16
CA GLY A 243 30.54 -25.04 -36.88
C GLY A 243 29.14 -25.45 -37.33
N SER A 244 28.63 -26.59 -36.87
CA SER A 244 27.27 -27.04 -37.14
C SER A 244 26.30 -26.51 -36.06
N ASP A 245 25.07 -26.19 -36.51
CA ASP A 245 23.97 -25.73 -35.64
C ASP A 245 23.17 -26.92 -35.08
N GLU A 246 22.76 -26.85 -33.81
CA GLU A 246 21.84 -27.80 -33.16
C GLU A 246 20.69 -27.06 -32.50
#